data_4e912d35009254273d6c71759e74c5ae
#
_entry.id   4e912d35009254273d6c71759e74c5ae
#
_cell.length_a   1.000
_cell.length_b   1.000
_cell.length_c   1.000
_cell.angle_alpha   90.00
_cell.angle_beta   90.00
_cell.angle_gamma   90.00
#
_symmetry.space_group_name_H-M   'P 1'
#
loop_
_entity.id
_entity.type
_entity.pdbx_description
1 polymer ?
#
loop_
_entity_poly.entity_id
_entity_poly.type
_entity_poly.pdbx_seq_one_letter_code
_entity_poly.pdbx_strand_id
1 'polypeptide(L)'
;MFAAVIPACNEAGRLVRVIKNLWTLPLDLFILVLNGCRDATLAEVLDFTGSRARIIYFPEALGPDVPRAIGTLYALEQGARGLLYVDGDMVGNFNQEAERLLEALERDVDLALCNCYPEVKPRHPLAGAVLYYRGLLNRELGLWSNIGYATPSHGPHAISRRLLLQIPLADLAVPPLTLVHATRTGCNVSVAVTLDHIYLGSRQRLDPHAETMAVTLIGDCIQALKTARGETPGRSTAGCNYLGYDPARRRDILVRVLSGQRPLLIMSSFHNASGLATI
;
A
#
# COMPACT_ATOMS: atom_id res chain seq x y z
N MET A 1 6.99 16.09 8.96
CA MET A 1 6.08 15.10 9.53
C MET A 1 6.04 13.88 8.60
N PHE A 2 6.34 12.68 9.11
CA PHE A 2 6.10 11.41 8.41
C PHE A 2 4.82 10.77 8.91
N ALA A 3 4.10 10.09 8.02
CA ALA A 3 2.90 9.34 8.39
C ALA A 3 2.96 7.89 7.90
N ALA A 4 2.35 6.97 8.65
CA ALA A 4 2.08 5.63 8.18
C ALA A 4 0.66 5.53 7.64
N VAL A 5 0.48 4.86 6.50
CA VAL A 5 -0.83 4.50 5.94
C VAL A 5 -1.00 3.00 6.06
N ILE A 6 -1.99 2.57 6.85
CA ILE A 6 -2.20 1.17 7.21
C ILE A 6 -3.64 0.77 6.86
N PRO A 7 -3.86 0.14 5.70
CA PRO A 7 -5.16 -0.46 5.38
C PRO A 7 -5.39 -1.72 6.20
N ALA A 8 -6.63 -1.96 6.64
CA ALA A 8 -6.99 -3.18 7.35
C ALA A 8 -8.43 -3.62 7.04
N CYS A 9 -8.62 -4.93 6.94
CA CYS A 9 -9.90 -5.59 6.75
C CYS A 9 -9.89 -6.95 7.49
N ASN A 10 -10.60 -7.02 8.63
CA ASN A 10 -10.63 -8.21 9.49
C ASN A 10 -9.23 -8.64 9.99
N GLU A 11 -8.55 -7.72 10.67
CA GLU A 11 -7.21 -7.92 11.23
C GLU A 11 -7.21 -7.85 12.78
N ALA A 12 -8.28 -8.32 13.42
CA ALA A 12 -8.34 -8.44 14.88
C ALA A 12 -7.14 -9.25 15.43
N GLY A 13 -6.55 -8.80 16.54
CA GLY A 13 -5.35 -9.36 17.15
C GLY A 13 -4.06 -9.08 16.38
N ARG A 14 -4.11 -8.51 15.17
CA ARG A 14 -2.94 -8.26 14.32
C ARG A 14 -2.66 -6.76 14.17
N LEU A 15 -3.65 -5.95 13.79
CA LEU A 15 -3.46 -4.54 13.49
C LEU A 15 -2.83 -3.78 14.67
N VAL A 16 -3.29 -4.02 15.89
CA VAL A 16 -2.72 -3.40 17.10
C VAL A 16 -1.25 -3.79 17.28
N ARG A 17 -0.86 -5.03 16.92
CA ARG A 17 0.55 -5.45 16.97
C ARG A 17 1.39 -4.72 15.94
N VAL A 18 0.87 -4.54 14.71
CA VAL A 18 1.54 -3.75 13.67
C VAL A 18 1.76 -2.32 14.15
N ILE A 19 0.71 -1.68 14.70
CA ILE A 19 0.81 -0.32 15.21
C ILE A 19 1.84 -0.24 16.33
N LYS A 20 1.83 -1.18 17.30
CA LYS A 20 2.80 -1.24 18.40
C LYS A 20 4.24 -1.36 17.89
N ASN A 21 4.47 -2.21 16.91
CA ASN A 21 5.80 -2.37 16.32
C ASN A 21 6.30 -1.04 15.72
N LEU A 22 5.44 -0.33 15.01
CA LEU A 22 5.80 0.94 14.36
C LEU A 22 5.80 2.15 15.31
N TRP A 23 5.31 2.01 16.56
CA TRP A 23 5.06 3.15 17.45
C TRP A 23 6.33 3.89 17.88
N THR A 24 7.47 3.21 17.87
CA THR A 24 8.79 3.75 18.24
C THR A 24 9.48 4.47 17.08
N LEU A 25 8.97 4.32 15.85
CA LEU A 25 9.54 4.97 14.67
C LEU A 25 9.25 6.47 14.67
N PRO A 26 10.03 7.26 13.90
CA PRO A 26 9.83 8.71 13.73
C PRO A 26 8.60 9.03 12.87
N LEU A 27 7.47 8.44 13.24
CA LEU A 27 6.17 8.64 12.62
C LEU A 27 5.32 9.56 13.49
N ASP A 28 4.90 10.67 12.95
CA ASP A 28 4.07 11.66 13.66
C ASP A 28 2.59 11.30 13.62
N LEU A 29 2.17 10.51 12.60
CA LEU A 29 0.78 10.21 12.33
C LEU A 29 0.61 8.79 11.78
N PHE A 30 -0.44 8.11 12.23
CA PHE A 30 -0.91 6.81 11.74
C PHE A 30 -2.28 6.99 11.12
N ILE A 31 -2.42 6.79 9.80
CA ILE A 31 -3.70 6.77 9.10
C ILE A 31 -4.13 5.33 8.94
N LEU A 32 -5.13 4.93 9.71
CA LEU A 32 -5.68 3.58 9.74
C LEU A 32 -6.95 3.56 8.89
N VAL A 33 -6.92 2.88 7.73
CA VAL A 33 -8.09 2.80 6.85
C VAL A 33 -8.74 1.44 7.03
N LEU A 34 -9.75 1.39 7.90
CA LEU A 34 -10.53 0.19 8.20
C LEU A 34 -11.68 0.08 7.21
N ASN A 35 -11.78 -1.03 6.50
CA ASN A 35 -12.80 -1.20 5.48
C ASN A 35 -13.39 -2.61 5.50
N GLY A 36 -14.72 -2.71 5.57
CA GLY A 36 -15.44 -3.98 5.58
C GLY A 36 -15.13 -4.89 6.77
N CYS A 37 -14.67 -4.33 7.90
CA CYS A 37 -14.35 -5.10 9.10
C CYS A 37 -15.66 -5.63 9.73
N ARG A 38 -15.69 -6.95 9.99
CA ARG A 38 -16.80 -7.67 10.63
C ARG A 38 -16.38 -8.37 11.92
N ASP A 39 -15.10 -8.23 12.30
CA ASP A 39 -14.49 -8.76 13.51
C ASP A 39 -14.21 -7.63 14.52
N ALA A 40 -13.43 -7.93 15.56
CA ALA A 40 -13.09 -6.97 16.60
C ALA A 40 -12.06 -5.89 16.20
N THR A 41 -11.60 -5.85 14.94
CA THR A 41 -10.53 -4.92 14.50
C THR A 41 -10.80 -3.47 14.89
N LEU A 42 -12.02 -2.96 14.64
CA LEU A 42 -12.37 -1.57 14.97
C LEU A 42 -12.32 -1.33 16.48
N ALA A 43 -12.93 -2.23 17.27
CA ALA A 43 -12.99 -2.09 18.74
C ALA A 43 -11.57 -2.09 19.34
N GLU A 44 -10.72 -3.05 18.95
CA GLU A 44 -9.34 -3.16 19.45
C GLU A 44 -8.51 -1.90 19.13
N VAL A 45 -8.70 -1.33 17.95
CA VAL A 45 -7.97 -0.12 17.55
C VAL A 45 -8.46 1.10 18.33
N LEU A 46 -9.77 1.23 18.56
CA LEU A 46 -10.32 2.32 19.35
C LEU A 46 -9.82 2.31 20.80
N ASP A 47 -9.67 1.13 21.37
CA ASP A 47 -9.14 0.95 22.74
C ASP A 47 -7.64 1.27 22.84
N PHE A 48 -6.90 1.08 21.73
CA PHE A 48 -5.44 1.20 21.74
C PHE A 48 -4.93 2.56 21.28
N THR A 49 -5.58 3.22 20.32
CA THR A 49 -4.99 4.36 19.62
C THR A 49 -4.95 5.63 20.45
N GLY A 50 -3.76 6.24 20.52
CA GLY A 50 -3.51 7.56 21.10
C GLY A 50 -3.65 8.70 20.08
N SER A 51 -3.23 9.91 20.48
CA SER A 51 -3.37 11.15 19.69
C SER A 51 -2.71 11.13 18.30
N ARG A 52 -1.75 10.22 18.06
CA ARG A 52 -1.07 10.07 16.76
C ARG A 52 -1.84 9.26 15.73
N ALA A 53 -3.02 8.68 16.05
CA ALA A 53 -3.78 7.90 15.09
C ALA A 53 -5.02 8.63 14.59
N ARG A 54 -5.35 8.39 13.32
CA ARG A 54 -6.61 8.77 12.68
C ARG A 54 -7.21 7.53 12.07
N ILE A 55 -8.43 7.20 12.43
CA ILE A 55 -9.17 6.06 11.91
C ILE A 55 -10.16 6.56 10.87
N ILE A 56 -10.05 6.04 9.66
CA ILE A 56 -10.99 6.25 8.57
C ILE A 56 -11.72 4.94 8.39
N TYR A 57 -13.02 4.94 8.64
CA TYR A 57 -13.82 3.72 8.63
C TYR A 57 -14.81 3.69 7.48
N PHE A 58 -14.83 2.57 6.77
CA PHE A 58 -15.83 2.22 5.76
C PHE A 58 -16.53 0.93 6.16
N PRO A 59 -17.88 0.90 6.27
CA PRO A 59 -18.60 -0.32 6.59
C PRO A 59 -18.49 -1.39 5.50
N GLU A 60 -18.30 -0.98 4.23
CA GLU A 60 -18.08 -1.87 3.11
C GLU A 60 -16.59 -2.11 2.81
N ALA A 61 -16.26 -3.28 2.26
CA ALA A 61 -14.93 -3.58 1.75
C ALA A 61 -14.65 -2.76 0.48
N LEU A 62 -13.50 -2.10 0.44
CA LEU A 62 -13.10 -1.23 -0.67
C LEU A 62 -12.29 -1.95 -1.75
N GLY A 63 -11.92 -3.21 -1.52
CA GLY A 63 -11.02 -3.96 -2.38
C GLY A 63 -9.54 -3.57 -2.17
N PRO A 64 -8.62 -4.26 -2.86
CA PRO A 64 -7.18 -4.03 -2.67
C PRO A 64 -6.78 -2.62 -3.09
N ASP A 65 -5.86 -2.03 -2.34
CA ASP A 65 -5.15 -0.77 -2.60
C ASP A 65 -6.01 0.52 -2.64
N VAL A 66 -7.33 0.46 -2.81
CA VAL A 66 -8.22 1.62 -2.67
C VAL A 66 -8.07 2.28 -1.29
N PRO A 67 -8.00 1.51 -0.17
CA PRO A 67 -7.76 2.11 1.15
C PRO A 67 -6.42 2.86 1.23
N ARG A 68 -5.37 2.40 0.52
CA ARG A 68 -4.07 3.09 0.47
C ARG A 68 -4.20 4.46 -0.19
N ALA A 69 -4.89 4.54 -1.33
CA ALA A 69 -5.14 5.80 -2.03
C ALA A 69 -5.91 6.80 -1.15
N ILE A 70 -6.94 6.34 -0.46
CA ILE A 70 -7.72 7.16 0.48
C ILE A 70 -6.86 7.63 1.65
N GLY A 71 -6.12 6.72 2.30
CA GLY A 71 -5.23 7.07 3.41
C GLY A 71 -4.15 8.08 3.00
N THR A 72 -3.66 7.99 1.76
CA THR A 72 -2.71 8.95 1.20
C THR A 72 -3.29 10.36 1.11
N LEU A 73 -4.53 10.50 0.61
CA LEU A 73 -5.21 11.80 0.56
C LEU A 73 -5.23 12.45 1.94
N TYR A 74 -5.71 11.71 2.96
CA TYR A 74 -5.80 12.23 4.32
C TYR A 74 -4.44 12.59 4.92
N ALA A 75 -3.41 11.77 4.69
CA ALA A 75 -2.06 12.06 5.16
C ALA A 75 -1.48 13.33 4.52
N LEU A 76 -1.70 13.52 3.21
CA LEU A 76 -1.28 14.72 2.48
C LEU A 76 -1.98 15.99 2.98
N GLU A 77 -3.27 15.91 3.31
CA GLU A 77 -4.05 17.01 3.90
C GLU A 77 -3.55 17.39 5.31
N GLN A 78 -3.03 16.42 6.07
CA GLN A 78 -2.36 16.69 7.34
C GLN A 78 -0.93 17.24 7.19
N GLY A 79 -0.47 17.45 5.96
CA GLY A 79 0.85 18.01 5.68
C GLY A 79 2.00 17.00 5.73
N ALA A 80 1.74 15.71 5.57
CA ALA A 80 2.79 14.70 5.54
C ALA A 80 3.83 15.01 4.44
N ARG A 81 5.12 14.93 4.78
CA ARG A 81 6.26 15.10 3.85
C ARG A 81 6.70 13.79 3.21
N GLY A 82 6.29 12.68 3.78
CA GLY A 82 6.53 11.33 3.27
C GLY A 82 5.65 10.32 3.99
N LEU A 83 5.34 9.24 3.31
CA LEU A 83 4.44 8.20 3.79
C LEU A 83 5.15 6.84 3.82
N LEU A 84 4.96 6.11 4.91
CA LEU A 84 5.28 4.69 5.03
C LEU A 84 4.01 3.87 4.83
N TYR A 85 4.01 2.94 3.90
CA TYR A 85 2.91 2.01 3.66
C TYR A 85 3.23 0.65 4.28
N VAL A 86 2.32 0.17 5.11
CA VAL A 86 2.42 -1.14 5.78
C VAL A 86 1.02 -1.76 5.82
N ASP A 87 0.90 -3.04 5.51
CA ASP A 87 -0.39 -3.72 5.61
C ASP A 87 -0.71 -4.10 7.06
N GLY A 88 -2.00 -4.06 7.42
CA GLY A 88 -2.48 -4.30 8.79
C GLY A 88 -2.23 -5.71 9.32
N ASP A 89 -1.74 -6.63 8.48
CA ASP A 89 -1.38 -8.01 8.85
C ASP A 89 0.13 -8.27 8.95
N MET A 90 0.99 -7.28 8.68
CA MET A 90 2.45 -7.40 8.75
C MET A 90 2.94 -7.32 10.20
N VAL A 91 2.75 -8.39 10.96
CA VAL A 91 3.06 -8.43 12.41
C VAL A 91 4.51 -8.76 12.73
N GLY A 92 5.37 -8.95 11.73
CA GLY A 92 6.79 -9.23 11.89
C GLY A 92 7.55 -8.07 12.52
N ASN A 93 8.75 -8.36 12.99
CA ASN A 93 9.64 -7.33 13.54
C ASN A 93 10.56 -6.83 12.42
N PHE A 94 10.17 -5.73 11.78
CA PHE A 94 10.92 -5.06 10.70
C PHE A 94 11.09 -3.55 10.96
N ASN A 95 11.19 -3.16 12.22
CA ASN A 95 11.28 -1.74 12.60
C ASN A 95 12.52 -1.07 12.00
N GLN A 96 13.66 -1.75 12.00
CA GLN A 96 14.89 -1.21 11.44
C GLN A 96 14.76 -0.98 9.92
N GLU A 97 14.11 -1.92 9.22
CA GLU A 97 13.84 -1.81 7.80
C GLU A 97 12.87 -0.65 7.51
N ALA A 98 11.80 -0.52 8.30
CA ALA A 98 10.85 0.57 8.19
C ALA A 98 11.50 1.94 8.46
N GLU A 99 12.40 2.03 9.43
CA GLU A 99 13.17 3.24 9.71
C GLU A 99 14.07 3.62 8.53
N ARG A 100 14.82 2.65 7.97
CA ARG A 100 15.67 2.87 6.79
C ARG A 100 14.88 3.31 5.55
N LEU A 101 13.64 2.83 5.39
CA LEU A 101 12.76 3.31 4.32
C LEU A 101 12.44 4.81 4.49
N LEU A 102 12.18 5.28 5.73
CA LEU A 102 11.97 6.69 6.02
C LEU A 102 13.25 7.53 5.84
N GLU A 103 14.39 7.02 6.33
CA GLU A 103 15.69 7.67 6.13
C GLU A 103 16.04 7.83 4.66
N ALA A 104 15.68 6.85 3.79
CA ALA A 104 15.93 6.95 2.37
C ALA A 104 15.21 8.15 1.75
N LEU A 105 13.98 8.48 2.22
CA LEU A 105 13.28 9.69 1.78
C LEU A 105 14.01 10.99 2.18
N GLU A 106 14.78 10.98 3.26
CA GLU A 106 15.60 12.12 3.69
C GLU A 106 16.90 12.25 2.88
N ARG A 107 17.26 11.21 2.10
CA ARG A 107 18.44 11.15 1.22
C ARG A 107 18.06 11.21 -0.27
N ASP A 108 17.04 12.00 -0.61
CA ASP A 108 16.57 12.22 -2.00
C ASP A 108 16.04 10.98 -2.75
N VAL A 109 15.64 9.94 -2.05
CA VAL A 109 14.87 8.84 -2.64
C VAL A 109 13.38 9.21 -2.57
N ASP A 110 12.67 9.14 -3.70
CA ASP A 110 11.24 9.46 -3.76
C ASP A 110 10.35 8.24 -3.57
N LEU A 111 10.84 7.07 -3.99
CA LEU A 111 10.18 5.78 -3.77
C LEU A 111 11.21 4.79 -3.22
N ALA A 112 11.18 4.61 -1.92
CA ALA A 112 12.02 3.66 -1.20
C ALA A 112 11.29 2.32 -1.06
N LEU A 113 11.83 1.28 -1.68
CA LEU A 113 11.24 -0.05 -1.73
C LEU A 113 11.94 -1.04 -0.80
N CYS A 114 11.16 -2.00 -0.31
CA CYS A 114 11.68 -3.22 0.29
C CYS A 114 11.80 -4.31 -0.77
N ASN A 115 12.99 -4.89 -0.95
CA ASN A 115 13.14 -6.11 -1.73
C ASN A 115 12.75 -7.31 -0.87
N CYS A 116 11.55 -7.83 -1.10
CA CYS A 116 11.01 -8.97 -0.37
C CYS A 116 11.37 -10.33 -1.01
N TYR A 117 12.14 -10.34 -2.08
CA TYR A 117 12.57 -11.53 -2.81
C TYR A 117 14.06 -11.51 -3.10
N PRO A 118 14.93 -11.52 -2.06
CA PRO A 118 16.38 -11.47 -2.25
C PRO A 118 16.90 -12.71 -2.98
N GLU A 119 16.29 -13.86 -2.72
CA GLU A 119 16.56 -15.11 -3.42
C GLU A 119 15.32 -15.57 -4.19
N VAL A 120 15.40 -15.47 -5.52
CA VAL A 120 14.29 -15.86 -6.39
C VAL A 120 14.24 -17.37 -6.54
N LYS A 121 13.46 -18.04 -5.71
CA LYS A 121 13.14 -19.47 -5.83
C LYS A 121 11.62 -19.65 -5.83
N PRO A 122 10.93 -19.37 -6.96
CA PRO A 122 9.48 -19.55 -6.99
C PRO A 122 9.14 -21.02 -6.78
N ARG A 123 8.47 -21.30 -5.66
CA ARG A 123 8.01 -22.66 -5.33
C ARG A 123 6.71 -23.03 -6.03
N HIS A 124 6.06 -22.06 -6.67
CA HIS A 124 4.77 -22.21 -7.33
C HIS A 124 4.75 -21.48 -8.68
N PRO A 125 4.17 -22.06 -9.75
CA PRO A 125 4.12 -21.44 -11.08
C PRO A 125 3.56 -20.01 -11.11
N LEU A 126 2.49 -19.75 -10.33
CA LEU A 126 1.89 -18.41 -10.22
C LEU A 126 2.85 -17.38 -9.60
N ALA A 127 3.64 -17.76 -8.59
CA ALA A 127 4.65 -16.88 -8.03
C ALA A 127 5.71 -16.53 -9.09
N GLY A 128 6.11 -17.51 -9.90
CA GLY A 128 7.00 -17.29 -11.05
C GLY A 128 6.41 -16.31 -12.06
N ALA A 129 5.12 -16.45 -12.39
CA ALA A 129 4.43 -15.54 -13.30
C ALA A 129 4.35 -14.11 -12.74
N VAL A 130 4.04 -13.93 -11.45
CA VAL A 130 4.05 -12.60 -10.80
C VAL A 130 5.44 -11.96 -10.91
N LEU A 131 6.50 -12.70 -10.58
CA LEU A 131 7.88 -12.18 -10.69
C LEU A 131 8.26 -11.86 -12.14
N TYR A 132 7.84 -12.68 -13.09
CA TYR A 132 8.06 -12.41 -14.52
C TYR A 132 7.49 -11.06 -14.94
N TYR A 133 6.21 -10.78 -14.65
CA TYR A 133 5.57 -9.52 -15.04
C TYR A 133 6.14 -8.31 -14.27
N ARG A 134 6.52 -8.46 -13.00
CA ARG A 134 7.29 -7.44 -12.27
C ARG A 134 8.62 -7.13 -12.95
N GLY A 135 9.38 -8.17 -13.26
CA GLY A 135 10.66 -8.00 -13.94
C GLY A 135 10.52 -7.41 -15.33
N LEU A 136 9.46 -7.73 -16.07
CA LEU A 136 9.17 -7.15 -17.36
C LEU A 136 8.87 -5.65 -17.25
N LEU A 137 8.02 -5.24 -16.29
CA LEU A 137 7.72 -3.84 -16.02
C LEU A 137 8.99 -3.07 -15.62
N ASN A 138 9.77 -3.61 -14.68
CA ASN A 138 10.94 -2.91 -14.16
C ASN A 138 12.03 -2.76 -15.24
N ARG A 139 12.13 -3.69 -16.20
CA ARG A 139 13.01 -3.55 -17.39
C ARG A 139 12.49 -2.50 -18.36
N GLU A 140 11.20 -2.51 -18.65
CA GLU A 140 10.56 -1.51 -19.52
C GLU A 140 10.78 -0.08 -19.01
N LEU A 141 10.74 0.10 -17.69
CA LEU A 141 10.96 1.39 -17.05
C LEU A 141 12.44 1.76 -16.86
N GLY A 142 13.38 0.87 -17.27
CA GLY A 142 14.83 1.09 -17.04
C GLY A 142 15.26 0.96 -15.59
N LEU A 143 14.41 0.44 -14.70
CA LEU A 143 14.66 0.35 -13.26
C LEU A 143 15.28 -0.98 -12.82
N TRP A 144 15.41 -1.95 -13.72
CA TRP A 144 15.81 -3.30 -13.36
C TRP A 144 17.12 -3.39 -12.57
N SER A 145 18.14 -2.64 -12.96
CA SER A 145 19.43 -2.62 -12.27
C SER A 145 19.36 -2.09 -10.84
N ASN A 146 18.39 -1.22 -10.57
CA ASN A 146 18.23 -0.53 -9.29
C ASN A 146 17.33 -1.27 -8.32
N ILE A 147 16.24 -1.91 -8.84
CA ILE A 147 15.22 -2.46 -7.98
C ILE A 147 14.92 -3.95 -8.20
N GLY A 148 15.45 -4.59 -9.25
CA GLY A 148 15.19 -6.00 -9.53
C GLY A 148 13.69 -6.32 -9.57
N TYR A 149 13.22 -7.21 -8.69
CA TYR A 149 11.79 -7.58 -8.55
C TYR A 149 11.03 -6.75 -7.51
N ALA A 150 11.66 -5.77 -6.85
CA ALA A 150 10.98 -4.95 -5.87
C ALA A 150 9.87 -4.11 -6.51
N THR A 151 8.81 -3.83 -5.73
CA THR A 151 7.59 -3.20 -6.22
C THR A 151 6.82 -2.61 -5.05
N PRO A 152 6.06 -1.52 -5.22
CA PRO A 152 5.16 -1.02 -4.18
C PRO A 152 3.94 -1.91 -3.92
N SER A 153 3.74 -2.97 -4.71
CA SER A 153 2.65 -3.93 -4.51
C SER A 153 2.93 -4.96 -3.41
N HIS A 154 4.13 -4.99 -2.83
CA HIS A 154 4.49 -6.01 -1.85
C HIS A 154 5.55 -5.52 -0.88
N GLY A 155 5.31 -5.77 0.41
CA GLY A 155 6.15 -5.34 1.50
C GLY A 155 6.00 -3.86 1.87
N PRO A 156 6.63 -3.44 2.98
CA PRO A 156 6.64 -2.04 3.35
C PRO A 156 7.43 -1.23 2.32
N HIS A 157 6.98 -0.01 2.08
CA HIS A 157 7.66 0.94 1.21
C HIS A 157 7.35 2.36 1.64
N ALA A 158 8.20 3.31 1.27
CA ALA A 158 7.97 4.71 1.58
C ALA A 158 7.98 5.57 0.32
N ILE A 159 7.12 6.61 0.31
CA ILE A 159 6.96 7.53 -0.81
C ILE A 159 7.08 8.97 -0.32
N SER A 160 7.90 9.78 -1.02
CA SER A 160 8.05 11.21 -0.73
C SER A 160 6.80 12.00 -1.13
N ARG A 161 6.56 13.14 -0.44
CA ARG A 161 5.52 14.09 -0.87
C ARG A 161 5.74 14.57 -2.31
N ARG A 162 6.99 14.74 -2.71
CA ARG A 162 7.33 15.17 -4.08
C ARG A 162 6.72 14.24 -5.11
N LEU A 163 6.91 12.93 -4.98
CA LEU A 163 6.34 11.94 -5.89
C LEU A 163 4.82 11.86 -5.74
N LEU A 164 4.28 11.85 -4.52
CA LEU A 164 2.84 11.77 -4.28
C LEU A 164 2.04 12.91 -4.93
N LEU A 165 2.61 14.11 -5.04
CA LEU A 165 1.99 15.24 -5.73
C LEU A 165 2.05 15.13 -7.25
N GLN A 166 2.84 14.20 -7.80
CA GLN A 166 2.95 13.94 -9.24
C GLN A 166 2.06 12.76 -9.69
N ILE A 167 1.49 12.01 -8.74
CA ILE A 167 0.65 10.83 -9.05
C ILE A 167 -0.82 11.23 -8.95
N PRO A 168 -1.66 10.95 -9.96
CA PRO A 168 -3.11 10.93 -9.76
C PRO A 168 -3.44 9.95 -8.63
N LEU A 169 -3.99 10.44 -7.50
CA LEU A 169 -4.17 9.60 -6.31
C LEU A 169 -5.01 8.34 -6.57
N ALA A 170 -5.90 8.37 -7.58
CA ALA A 170 -6.64 7.19 -8.01
C ALA A 170 -5.73 6.06 -8.52
N ASP A 171 -4.56 6.38 -9.07
CA ASP A 171 -3.61 5.40 -9.61
C ASP A 171 -2.86 4.63 -8.51
N LEU A 172 -2.85 5.14 -7.28
CA LEU A 172 -2.34 4.40 -6.11
C LEU A 172 -3.16 3.14 -5.81
N ALA A 173 -4.39 3.03 -6.32
CA ALA A 173 -5.16 1.79 -6.27
C ALA A 173 -4.63 0.70 -7.21
N VAL A 174 -3.63 1.00 -8.04
CA VAL A 174 -2.86 0.07 -8.88
C VAL A 174 -1.37 0.32 -8.62
N PRO A 175 -0.79 -0.24 -7.56
CA PRO A 175 0.52 0.16 -7.04
C PRO A 175 1.67 0.21 -8.07
N PRO A 176 1.75 -0.69 -9.09
CA PRO A 176 2.79 -0.59 -10.10
C PRO A 176 2.76 0.69 -10.95
N LEU A 177 1.62 1.41 -11.02
CA LEU A 177 1.56 2.72 -11.69
C LEU A 177 2.43 3.77 -10.98
N THR A 178 2.68 3.61 -9.68
CA THR A 178 3.63 4.49 -8.95
C THR A 178 5.02 4.47 -9.59
N LEU A 179 5.50 3.31 -10.06
CA LEU A 179 6.78 3.20 -10.75
C LEU A 179 6.75 3.95 -12.10
N VAL A 180 5.65 3.85 -12.84
CA VAL A 180 5.46 4.55 -14.12
C VAL A 180 5.50 6.07 -13.91
N HIS A 181 4.78 6.57 -12.91
CA HIS A 181 4.77 8.00 -12.58
C HIS A 181 6.15 8.47 -12.10
N ALA A 182 6.80 7.72 -11.21
CA ALA A 182 8.13 8.04 -10.72
C ALA A 182 9.14 8.19 -11.88
N THR A 183 9.14 7.24 -12.81
CA THR A 183 10.04 7.28 -13.98
C THR A 183 9.73 8.47 -14.88
N ARG A 184 8.45 8.74 -15.16
CA ARG A 184 8.04 9.85 -16.03
C ARG A 184 8.37 11.23 -15.46
N THR A 185 8.39 11.36 -14.15
CA THR A 185 8.64 12.63 -13.45
C THR A 185 10.08 12.79 -12.97
N GLY A 186 10.97 11.84 -13.32
CA GLY A 186 12.38 11.86 -12.91
C GLY A 186 12.58 11.76 -11.41
N CYS A 187 11.67 11.07 -10.72
CA CYS A 187 11.79 10.78 -9.30
C CYS A 187 12.71 9.58 -9.04
N ASN A 188 13.48 9.64 -7.95
CA ASN A 188 14.44 8.59 -7.60
C ASN A 188 13.75 7.37 -6.99
N VAL A 189 13.94 6.20 -7.62
CA VAL A 189 13.42 4.91 -7.14
C VAL A 189 14.57 4.00 -6.75
N SER A 190 14.56 3.47 -5.54
CA SER A 190 15.60 2.54 -5.09
C SER A 190 15.07 1.48 -4.12
N VAL A 191 15.80 0.36 -4.03
CA VAL A 191 15.67 -0.58 -2.91
C VAL A 191 16.47 -0.01 -1.74
N ALA A 192 15.77 0.44 -0.70
CA ALA A 192 16.39 0.94 0.52
C ALA A 192 16.69 -0.19 1.52
N VAL A 193 15.91 -1.27 1.48
CA VAL A 193 16.06 -2.42 2.37
C VAL A 193 15.78 -3.72 1.63
N THR A 194 16.33 -4.80 2.18
CA THR A 194 16.06 -6.18 1.74
C THR A 194 15.61 -7.00 2.94
N LEU A 195 14.43 -7.59 2.84
CA LEU A 195 13.84 -8.40 3.90
C LEU A 195 12.99 -9.49 3.24
N ASP A 196 13.32 -10.76 3.45
CA ASP A 196 12.50 -11.84 2.90
C ASP A 196 11.06 -11.74 3.43
N HIS A 197 10.10 -11.94 2.54
CA HIS A 197 8.66 -11.81 2.81
C HIS A 197 8.17 -12.63 4.01
N ILE A 198 8.83 -13.74 4.33
CA ILE A 198 8.49 -14.59 5.49
C ILE A 198 8.62 -13.84 6.82
N TYR A 199 9.54 -12.86 6.91
CA TYR A 199 9.77 -12.05 8.11
C TYR A 199 8.77 -10.92 8.29
N LEU A 200 7.95 -10.62 7.27
CA LEU A 200 6.85 -9.64 7.41
C LEU A 200 5.75 -10.14 8.35
N GLY A 201 5.66 -11.46 8.56
CA GLY A 201 4.66 -12.07 9.43
C GLY A 201 3.23 -11.92 8.93
N SER A 202 3.05 -11.64 7.64
CA SER A 202 1.74 -11.53 6.99
C SER A 202 0.97 -12.84 7.06
N ARG A 203 -0.36 -12.73 7.08
CA ARG A 203 -1.25 -13.88 7.17
C ARG A 203 -1.11 -14.76 5.92
N GLN A 204 -0.77 -16.03 6.11
CA GLN A 204 -0.89 -17.01 5.05
C GLN A 204 -2.38 -17.21 4.73
N ARG A 205 -2.76 -16.94 3.50
CA ARG A 205 -4.13 -17.12 3.02
C ARG A 205 -4.20 -18.38 2.16
N LEU A 206 -5.34 -19.07 2.25
CA LEU A 206 -5.58 -20.32 1.53
C LEU A 206 -5.68 -20.13 0.02
N ASP A 207 -5.46 -21.19 -0.74
CA ASP A 207 -5.25 -21.26 -2.19
C ASP A 207 -6.16 -20.37 -3.07
N PRO A 208 -7.51 -20.33 -2.94
CA PRO A 208 -8.31 -19.51 -3.85
C PRO A 208 -8.02 -18.02 -3.75
N HIS A 209 -7.68 -17.53 -2.55
CA HIS A 209 -7.32 -16.13 -2.35
C HIS A 209 -5.93 -15.83 -2.91
N ALA A 210 -4.96 -16.73 -2.68
CA ALA A 210 -3.60 -16.56 -3.18
C ALA A 210 -3.55 -16.52 -4.71
N GLU A 211 -4.31 -17.40 -5.37
CA GLU A 211 -4.44 -17.42 -6.84
C GLU A 211 -5.07 -16.13 -7.37
N THR A 212 -6.20 -15.71 -6.81
CA THR A 212 -6.88 -14.48 -7.21
C THR A 212 -6.00 -13.25 -6.99
N MET A 213 -5.22 -13.23 -5.90
CA MET A 213 -4.26 -12.16 -5.64
C MET A 213 -3.11 -12.18 -6.66
N ALA A 214 -2.56 -13.34 -7.00
CA ALA A 214 -1.53 -13.44 -8.02
C ALA A 214 -2.03 -12.91 -9.38
N VAL A 215 -3.25 -13.29 -9.80
CA VAL A 215 -3.89 -12.77 -11.00
C VAL A 215 -4.07 -11.25 -10.92
N THR A 216 -4.42 -10.71 -9.75
CA THR A 216 -4.52 -9.26 -9.52
C THR A 216 -3.19 -8.57 -9.77
N LEU A 217 -2.12 -9.07 -9.14
CA LEU A 217 -0.77 -8.52 -9.25
C LEU A 217 -0.22 -8.56 -10.68
N ILE A 218 -0.48 -9.68 -11.40
CA ILE A 218 -0.12 -9.79 -12.82
C ILE A 218 -0.85 -8.73 -13.64
N GLY A 219 -2.16 -8.61 -13.47
CA GLY A 219 -2.98 -7.62 -14.17
C GLY A 219 -2.56 -6.19 -13.88
N ASP A 220 -2.19 -5.87 -12.63
CA ASP A 220 -1.66 -4.56 -12.26
C ASP A 220 -0.34 -4.25 -13.00
N CYS A 221 0.57 -5.22 -13.09
CA CYS A 221 1.80 -5.06 -13.86
C CYS A 221 1.53 -4.88 -15.37
N ILE A 222 0.59 -5.63 -15.94
CA ILE A 222 0.20 -5.49 -17.36
C ILE A 222 -0.38 -4.10 -17.61
N GLN A 223 -1.27 -3.62 -16.73
CA GLN A 223 -1.84 -2.29 -16.84
C GLN A 223 -0.75 -1.22 -16.78
N ALA A 224 0.19 -1.34 -15.85
CA ALA A 224 1.32 -0.42 -15.74
C ALA A 224 2.24 -0.46 -16.97
N LEU A 225 2.53 -1.66 -17.53
CA LEU A 225 3.29 -1.83 -18.77
C LEU A 225 2.64 -1.09 -19.94
N LYS A 226 1.34 -1.31 -20.15
CA LYS A 226 0.59 -0.62 -21.21
C LYS A 226 0.62 0.89 -21.03
N THR A 227 0.42 1.34 -19.79
CA THR A 227 0.51 2.77 -19.45
C THR A 227 1.90 3.32 -19.73
N ALA A 228 2.97 2.59 -19.38
CA ALA A 228 4.36 3.00 -19.65
C ALA A 228 4.61 3.21 -21.15
N ARG A 229 4.06 2.35 -21.99
CA ARG A 229 4.16 2.37 -23.45
C ARG A 229 3.24 3.37 -24.14
N GLY A 230 2.36 4.05 -23.40
CA GLY A 230 1.34 4.93 -23.99
C GLY A 230 0.19 4.17 -24.69
N GLU A 231 0.07 2.86 -24.42
CA GLU A 231 -1.04 2.05 -24.91
C GLU A 231 -2.30 2.29 -24.07
N THR A 232 -3.46 1.89 -24.59
CA THR A 232 -4.72 1.90 -23.83
C THR A 232 -4.58 1.04 -22.57
N PRO A 233 -4.78 1.62 -21.36
CA PRO A 233 -4.70 0.86 -20.11
C PRO A 233 -5.63 -0.36 -20.12
N GLY A 234 -5.13 -1.48 -19.62
CA GLY A 234 -5.91 -2.72 -19.57
C GLY A 234 -5.12 -3.86 -18.96
N ARG A 235 -5.83 -4.93 -18.61
CA ARG A 235 -5.31 -6.06 -17.84
C ARG A 235 -5.22 -7.36 -18.67
N SER A 236 -5.25 -7.23 -20.00
CA SER A 236 -5.24 -8.37 -20.93
C SER A 236 -3.95 -8.40 -21.73
N THR A 237 -3.39 -9.59 -21.91
CA THR A 237 -2.25 -9.85 -22.80
C THR A 237 -2.33 -11.29 -23.32
N ALA A 238 -1.84 -11.52 -24.55
CA ALA A 238 -1.81 -12.83 -25.19
C ALA A 238 -3.17 -13.58 -25.14
N GLY A 239 -4.28 -12.85 -25.30
CA GLY A 239 -5.63 -13.43 -25.26
C GLY A 239 -6.16 -13.77 -23.87
N CYS A 240 -5.38 -13.57 -22.81
CA CYS A 240 -5.79 -13.79 -21.42
C CYS A 240 -6.12 -12.48 -20.72
N ASN A 241 -7.11 -12.52 -19.83
CA ASN A 241 -7.54 -11.38 -19.02
C ASN A 241 -7.24 -11.63 -17.53
N TYR A 242 -6.45 -10.75 -16.92
CA TYR A 242 -5.95 -10.88 -15.54
C TYR A 242 -6.69 -9.92 -14.60
N LEU A 243 -7.98 -10.18 -14.35
CA LEU A 243 -8.81 -9.32 -13.50
C LEU A 243 -8.52 -9.51 -12.00
N GLY A 244 -8.52 -10.77 -11.53
CA GLY A 244 -8.38 -11.07 -10.10
C GLY A 244 -9.39 -10.28 -9.26
N TYR A 245 -8.90 -9.59 -8.23
CA TYR A 245 -9.70 -8.70 -7.38
C TYR A 245 -9.91 -7.27 -7.95
N ASP A 246 -9.51 -6.98 -9.18
CA ASP A 246 -9.70 -5.65 -9.76
C ASP A 246 -11.17 -5.19 -9.79
N PRO A 247 -12.16 -6.05 -10.09
CA PRO A 247 -13.58 -5.67 -10.02
C PRO A 247 -14.08 -5.36 -8.60
N ALA A 248 -13.39 -5.84 -7.57
CA ALA A 248 -13.72 -5.55 -6.18
C ALA A 248 -13.19 -4.18 -5.72
N ARG A 249 -12.33 -3.53 -6.49
CA ARG A 249 -11.83 -2.18 -6.20
C ARG A 249 -12.98 -1.18 -6.34
N ARG A 250 -13.42 -0.62 -5.23
CA ARG A 250 -14.51 0.38 -5.18
C ARG A 250 -14.01 1.75 -5.67
N ARG A 251 -13.69 1.81 -6.96
CA ARG A 251 -13.27 3.06 -7.63
C ARG A 251 -14.35 4.13 -7.56
N ASP A 252 -15.62 3.74 -7.51
CA ASP A 252 -16.75 4.64 -7.31
C ASP A 252 -16.66 5.41 -5.99
N ILE A 253 -16.29 4.72 -4.90
CA ILE A 253 -16.06 5.35 -3.59
C ILE A 253 -14.79 6.20 -3.63
N LEU A 254 -13.70 5.68 -4.21
CA LEU A 254 -12.46 6.43 -4.34
C LEU A 254 -12.67 7.77 -5.03
N VAL A 255 -13.34 7.78 -6.19
CA VAL A 255 -13.62 9.01 -6.95
C VAL A 255 -14.45 9.99 -6.10
N ARG A 256 -15.48 9.51 -5.39
CA ARG A 256 -16.27 10.36 -4.48
C ARG A 256 -15.43 10.98 -3.38
N VAL A 257 -14.55 10.19 -2.75
CA VAL A 257 -13.66 10.70 -1.68
C VAL A 257 -12.66 11.73 -2.24
N LEU A 258 -12.07 11.45 -3.40
CA LEU A 258 -11.13 12.36 -4.05
C LEU A 258 -11.80 13.68 -4.52
N SER A 259 -13.10 13.65 -4.83
CA SER A 259 -13.90 14.84 -5.17
C SER A 259 -14.46 15.60 -3.95
N GLY A 260 -14.06 15.21 -2.72
CA GLY A 260 -14.43 15.90 -1.49
C GLY A 260 -15.63 15.32 -0.75
N GLN A 261 -16.27 14.25 -1.24
CA GLN A 261 -17.32 13.55 -0.50
C GLN A 261 -16.67 12.64 0.56
N ARG A 262 -16.63 13.09 1.80
CA ARG A 262 -15.95 12.39 2.89
C ARG A 262 -16.71 11.15 3.34
N PRO A 263 -15.99 10.08 3.80
CA PRO A 263 -16.62 8.94 4.45
C PRO A 263 -17.27 9.35 5.77
N LEU A 264 -18.25 8.57 6.19
CA LEU A 264 -19.12 8.85 7.33
C LEU A 264 -18.42 8.93 8.70
N LEU A 265 -17.18 8.43 8.84
CA LEU A 265 -16.53 8.37 10.14
C LEU A 265 -15.03 8.61 10.03
N ILE A 266 -14.57 9.76 10.49
CA ILE A 266 -13.17 10.02 10.84
C ILE A 266 -13.11 10.16 12.35
N MET A 267 -12.43 9.22 13.01
CA MET A 267 -12.29 9.24 14.46
C MET A 267 -10.86 9.66 14.80
N SER A 268 -10.74 10.72 15.59
CA SER A 268 -9.53 10.97 16.37
C SER A 268 -9.74 10.34 17.73
N SER A 269 -8.86 9.45 18.15
CA SER A 269 -8.93 8.88 19.49
C SER A 269 -8.62 9.98 20.55
N PHE A 270 -9.66 10.67 20.97
CA PHE A 270 -9.64 11.40 22.23
C PHE A 270 -10.31 10.52 23.28
N HIS A 271 -9.66 10.33 24.41
CA HIS A 271 -10.30 9.88 25.63
C HIS A 271 -11.38 10.90 26.01
N ASN A 272 -12.56 10.78 25.46
CA ASN A 272 -13.82 11.26 26.01
C ASN A 272 -14.97 10.70 25.14
N ALA A 273 -15.83 9.96 25.79
CA ALA A 273 -16.97 9.26 25.22
C ALA A 273 -18.12 10.20 24.74
N SER A 274 -17.81 11.37 24.17
CA SER A 274 -18.81 12.34 23.73
C SER A 274 -18.56 13.01 22.38
N GLY A 275 -17.70 12.46 21.53
CA GLY A 275 -17.33 13.12 20.28
C GLY A 275 -17.53 12.26 19.03
N LEU A 276 -18.77 11.90 18.70
CA LEU A 276 -19.14 11.54 17.33
C LEU A 276 -19.30 12.86 16.54
N ALA A 277 -18.26 13.30 15.88
CA ALA A 277 -18.37 14.39 14.92
C ALA A 277 -18.73 13.80 13.55
N THR A 278 -20.01 13.92 13.20
CA THR A 278 -20.49 13.78 11.82
C THR A 278 -20.08 15.06 11.08
N ILE A 279 -19.26 14.93 10.06
CA ILE A 279 -18.97 16.01 9.09
C ILE A 279 -19.52 15.59 7.73
#